data_65a9b8b9ad8ab1b732526618d3b60f4b
#
_entry.id   65a9b8b9ad8ab1b732526618d3b60f4b
#
_cell.length_a   1.000
_cell.length_b   1.000
_cell.length_c   1.000
_cell.angle_alpha   90.00
_cell.angle_beta   90.00
_cell.angle_gamma   90.00
#
_symmetry.space_group_name_H-M   'P 1'
#
loop_
_entity.id
_entity.type
_entity.pdbx_description
1 polymer ?
#
loop_
_entity_poly.entity_id
_entity_poly.type
_entity_poly.pdbx_seq_one_letter_code
_entity_poly.pdbx_strand_id
1 'polypeptide(L)'
;MITVQQVEQKLFDWAPRQLAESWDNVGHLVGDPNREVRRILVSLDITERVVQEAADGGFDLIVSHHPVMNCTWHPVQTLRADDRQGRILTKLTENRISAICMHTNLDAAEGGVNDVLAQKLGLEGLTPLTEEKIGRIGTLKCEMPLVEFTRFVIELLGCNGLRYTDCGKPVHRVAVGGGACGDYIPQAIAAGCDTFVTSDLRYHDFLDTTELHLIDAGHFPTEDVICEPLVAYLQRAFPTAIVMKTAAHDCEAIQYCIKEK
;
A
#
# COMPACT_ATOMS: atom_id res chain seq x y z
N MET A 1 -13.02 -1.14 27.20
CA MET A 1 -12.35 -2.31 26.58
C MET A 1 -12.56 -2.15 25.07
N ILE A 2 -11.49 -2.12 24.31
CA ILE A 2 -11.52 -2.04 22.83
C ILE A 2 -11.55 -3.47 22.30
N THR A 3 -12.39 -3.78 21.30
CA THR A 3 -12.44 -5.10 20.66
C THR A 3 -11.95 -5.05 19.21
N VAL A 4 -11.56 -6.19 18.64
CA VAL A 4 -11.18 -6.32 17.23
C VAL A 4 -12.29 -5.81 16.31
N GLN A 5 -13.56 -6.15 16.59
CA GLN A 5 -14.71 -5.67 15.84
C GLN A 5 -14.85 -4.13 15.87
N GLN A 6 -14.57 -3.49 17.00
CA GLN A 6 -14.60 -2.03 17.10
C GLN A 6 -13.47 -1.38 16.30
N VAL A 7 -12.29 -2.02 16.24
CA VAL A 7 -11.18 -1.55 15.39
C VAL A 7 -11.55 -1.70 13.92
N GLU A 8 -12.09 -2.86 13.51
CA GLU A 8 -12.57 -3.07 12.13
C GLU A 8 -13.62 -2.03 11.72
N GLN A 9 -14.64 -1.82 12.58
CA GLN A 9 -15.68 -0.82 12.29
C GLN A 9 -15.08 0.57 12.12
N LYS A 10 -14.12 0.94 12.96
CA LYS A 10 -13.47 2.24 12.88
C LYS A 10 -12.64 2.40 11.59
N LEU A 11 -11.99 1.35 11.14
CA LEU A 11 -11.28 1.35 9.85
C LEU A 11 -12.26 1.47 8.68
N PHE A 12 -13.43 0.81 8.74
CA PHE A 12 -14.48 0.95 7.72
C PHE A 12 -15.22 2.30 7.77
N ASP A 13 -15.16 3.05 8.89
CA ASP A 13 -15.61 4.45 8.90
C ASP A 13 -14.71 5.33 8.01
N TRP A 14 -13.42 4.99 7.88
CA TRP A 14 -12.49 5.70 6.99
C TRP A 14 -12.55 5.19 5.55
N ALA A 15 -12.41 3.89 5.38
CA ALA A 15 -12.39 3.23 4.07
C ALA A 15 -13.47 2.13 4.01
N PRO A 16 -14.73 2.48 3.68
CA PRO A 16 -15.85 1.54 3.64
C PRO A 16 -15.58 0.31 2.78
N ARG A 17 -16.05 -0.86 3.26
CA ARG A 17 -15.90 -2.15 2.54
C ARG A 17 -16.37 -2.09 1.09
N GLN A 18 -17.40 -1.28 0.80
CA GLN A 18 -17.99 -1.13 -0.54
C GLN A 18 -17.06 -0.46 -1.54
N LEU A 19 -15.97 0.16 -1.10
CA LEU A 19 -14.93 0.70 -1.98
C LEU A 19 -13.96 -0.38 -2.46
N ALA A 20 -13.96 -1.58 -1.85
CA ALA A 20 -13.08 -2.65 -2.27
C ALA A 20 -13.49 -3.23 -3.63
N GLU A 21 -12.50 -3.60 -4.41
CA GLU A 21 -12.68 -4.37 -5.63
C GLU A 21 -13.39 -5.70 -5.36
N SER A 22 -14.21 -6.17 -6.31
CA SER A 22 -15.07 -7.35 -6.11
C SER A 22 -14.32 -8.65 -5.86
N TRP A 23 -13.07 -8.73 -6.27
CA TRP A 23 -12.18 -9.88 -6.09
C TRP A 23 -11.39 -9.85 -4.78
N ASP A 24 -11.45 -8.73 -4.04
CA ASP A 24 -10.60 -8.47 -2.88
C ASP A 24 -11.16 -9.09 -1.59
N ASN A 25 -10.29 -9.23 -0.59
CA ASN A 25 -10.63 -9.81 0.71
C ASN A 25 -10.21 -8.88 1.85
N VAL A 26 -11.06 -7.92 2.18
CA VAL A 26 -10.80 -6.88 3.19
C VAL A 26 -11.57 -7.10 4.49
N GLY A 27 -11.07 -6.55 5.58
CA GLY A 27 -11.65 -6.59 6.91
C GLY A 27 -10.98 -7.60 7.83
N HIS A 28 -11.70 -8.10 8.83
CA HIS A 28 -11.20 -9.05 9.81
C HIS A 28 -11.07 -10.45 9.22
N LEU A 29 -9.83 -10.89 8.99
CA LEU A 29 -9.54 -12.15 8.30
C LEU A 29 -9.16 -13.30 9.23
N VAL A 30 -8.55 -13.00 10.39
CA VAL A 30 -8.08 -14.01 11.35
C VAL A 30 -8.38 -13.55 12.77
N GLY A 31 -8.90 -14.45 13.62
CA GLY A 31 -9.04 -14.24 15.05
C GLY A 31 -10.48 -14.10 15.54
N ASP A 32 -10.63 -13.69 16.80
CA ASP A 32 -11.93 -13.51 17.49
C ASP A 32 -12.33 -12.03 17.46
N PRO A 33 -13.49 -11.66 16.85
CA PRO A 33 -13.96 -10.29 16.79
C PRO A 33 -14.21 -9.65 18.17
N ASN A 34 -14.48 -10.45 19.18
CA ASN A 34 -14.75 -9.99 20.56
C ASN A 34 -13.49 -9.85 21.42
N ARG A 35 -12.32 -10.26 20.89
CA ARG A 35 -11.07 -10.19 21.64
C ARG A 35 -10.75 -8.75 22.00
N GLU A 36 -10.30 -8.55 23.27
CA GLU A 36 -9.76 -7.25 23.74
C GLU A 36 -8.46 -6.93 23.00
N VAL A 37 -8.37 -5.66 22.58
CA VAL A 37 -7.20 -5.09 21.88
C VAL A 37 -6.58 -4.00 22.74
N ARG A 38 -5.32 -4.16 23.10
CA ARG A 38 -4.49 -3.19 23.85
C ARG A 38 -3.30 -2.71 23.02
N ARG A 39 -2.81 -3.57 22.13
CA ARG A 39 -1.64 -3.30 21.27
C ARG A 39 -1.95 -3.67 19.83
N ILE A 40 -1.72 -2.72 18.92
CA ILE A 40 -1.95 -2.86 17.48
C ILE A 40 -0.62 -2.66 16.76
N LEU A 41 -0.25 -3.61 15.91
CA LEU A 41 0.89 -3.49 15.00
C LEU A 41 0.37 -3.18 13.59
N VAL A 42 0.92 -2.18 12.93
CA VAL A 42 0.57 -1.80 11.56
C VAL A 42 1.70 -2.23 10.62
N SER A 43 1.36 -2.82 9.48
CA SER A 43 2.31 -3.32 8.50
C SER A 43 1.74 -3.22 7.08
N LEU A 44 2.59 -3.13 6.07
CA LEU A 44 2.15 -3.31 4.68
C LEU A 44 1.72 -4.76 4.46
N ASP A 45 2.60 -5.71 4.74
CA ASP A 45 2.35 -7.16 4.64
C ASP A 45 2.41 -7.85 6.00
N ILE A 46 1.65 -8.95 6.16
CA ILE A 46 1.80 -9.86 7.30
C ILE A 46 2.78 -10.98 6.90
N THR A 47 4.05 -10.77 7.20
CA THR A 47 5.11 -11.76 6.99
C THR A 47 5.34 -12.63 8.23
N GLU A 48 6.09 -13.75 8.11
CA GLU A 48 6.47 -14.56 9.28
C GLU A 48 7.24 -13.74 10.34
N ARG A 49 8.05 -12.75 9.89
CA ARG A 49 8.80 -11.85 10.78
C ARG A 49 7.90 -10.86 11.50
N VAL A 50 6.90 -10.31 10.80
CA VAL A 50 5.90 -9.41 11.39
C VAL A 50 5.07 -10.15 12.45
N VAL A 51 4.66 -11.39 12.18
CA VAL A 51 3.94 -12.19 13.18
C VAL A 51 4.82 -12.52 14.39
N GLN A 52 6.13 -12.78 14.17
CA GLN A 52 7.07 -12.99 15.28
C GLN A 52 7.22 -11.72 16.12
N GLU A 53 7.40 -10.55 15.49
CA GLU A 53 7.47 -9.26 16.19
C GLU A 53 6.20 -9.01 17.02
N ALA A 54 5.03 -9.29 16.42
CA ALA A 54 3.76 -9.14 17.13
C ALA A 54 3.64 -10.07 18.34
N ALA A 55 4.08 -11.32 18.21
CA ALA A 55 4.07 -12.30 19.30
C ALA A 55 5.03 -11.89 20.43
N ASP A 56 6.27 -11.53 20.08
CA ASP A 56 7.30 -11.13 21.06
C ASP A 56 6.94 -9.81 21.76
N GLY A 57 6.29 -8.89 21.04
CA GLY A 57 5.82 -7.61 21.55
C GLY A 57 4.48 -7.68 22.30
N GLY A 58 3.81 -8.83 22.34
CA GLY A 58 2.50 -8.99 22.97
C GLY A 58 1.40 -8.16 22.29
N PHE A 59 1.43 -8.06 20.96
CA PHE A 59 0.39 -7.40 20.19
C PHE A 59 -0.84 -8.31 20.04
N ASP A 60 -2.04 -7.72 20.15
CA ASP A 60 -3.31 -8.43 20.07
C ASP A 60 -3.85 -8.48 18.63
N LEU A 61 -3.44 -7.49 17.82
CA LEU A 61 -3.97 -7.25 16.49
C LEU A 61 -2.87 -6.76 15.56
N ILE A 62 -2.84 -7.30 14.32
CA ILE A 62 -2.11 -6.71 13.20
C ILE A 62 -3.13 -6.09 12.25
N VAL A 63 -2.90 -4.84 11.85
CA VAL A 63 -3.62 -4.17 10.77
C VAL A 63 -2.66 -4.04 9.60
N SER A 64 -3.00 -4.68 8.47
CA SER A 64 -2.19 -4.65 7.26
C SER A 64 -2.91 -3.98 6.09
N HIS A 65 -2.14 -3.53 5.12
CA HIS A 65 -2.68 -3.17 3.82
C HIS A 65 -3.00 -4.43 3.02
N HIS A 66 -2.02 -5.29 2.78
CA HIS A 66 -2.24 -6.51 2.00
C HIS A 66 -2.99 -7.60 2.78
N PRO A 67 -3.94 -8.31 2.12
CA PRO A 67 -4.64 -9.43 2.71
C PRO A 67 -3.71 -10.61 3.02
N VAL A 68 -3.83 -11.14 4.24
CA VAL A 68 -3.04 -12.29 4.67
C VAL A 68 -3.54 -13.62 4.10
N MET A 69 -4.75 -13.64 3.51
CA MET A 69 -5.33 -14.86 2.94
C MET A 69 -6.44 -14.57 1.94
N ASN A 70 -6.70 -15.55 1.07
CA ASN A 70 -7.81 -15.56 0.10
C ASN A 70 -7.88 -14.33 -0.79
N CYS A 71 -6.71 -13.86 -1.22
CA CYS A 71 -6.53 -12.96 -2.34
C CYS A 71 -5.92 -13.72 -3.52
N THR A 72 -5.77 -13.06 -4.65
CA THR A 72 -5.31 -13.69 -5.90
C THR A 72 -3.96 -14.41 -5.74
N TRP A 73 -3.05 -13.86 -4.92
CA TRP A 73 -1.69 -14.39 -4.70
C TRP A 73 -1.52 -15.21 -3.42
N HIS A 74 -2.53 -15.27 -2.55
CA HIS A 74 -2.53 -16.06 -1.31
C HIS A 74 -3.81 -16.89 -1.15
N PRO A 75 -4.14 -17.77 -2.11
CA PRO A 75 -5.27 -18.68 -1.96
C PRO A 75 -4.99 -19.67 -0.84
N VAL A 76 -5.91 -19.78 0.13
CA VAL A 76 -5.78 -20.69 1.27
C VAL A 76 -6.86 -21.76 1.20
N GLN A 77 -6.44 -22.99 0.90
CA GLN A 77 -7.31 -24.18 0.93
C GLN A 77 -7.05 -25.06 2.15
N THR A 78 -5.84 -24.98 2.72
CA THR A 78 -5.43 -25.75 3.89
C THR A 78 -4.61 -24.89 4.84
N LEU A 79 -4.66 -25.21 6.14
CA LEU A 79 -3.81 -24.60 7.17
C LEU A 79 -2.69 -25.59 7.54
N ARG A 80 -1.64 -25.61 6.74
CA ARG A 80 -0.50 -26.52 6.93
C ARG A 80 0.77 -25.73 7.18
N ALA A 81 1.54 -26.12 8.18
CA ALA A 81 2.80 -25.46 8.53
C ALA A 81 3.98 -25.84 7.60
N ASP A 82 3.76 -26.69 6.59
CA ASP A 82 4.76 -27.03 5.58
C ASP A 82 4.78 -26.03 4.40
N ASP A 83 3.81 -25.13 4.29
CA ASP A 83 3.86 -23.98 3.38
C ASP A 83 3.95 -22.65 4.15
N ARG A 84 4.40 -21.58 3.44
CA ARG A 84 4.63 -20.27 4.05
C ARG A 84 3.34 -19.66 4.60
N GLN A 85 2.26 -19.71 3.83
CA GLN A 85 1.00 -19.07 4.21
C GLN A 85 0.35 -19.79 5.39
N GLY A 86 0.38 -21.12 5.37
CA GLY A 86 -0.07 -21.92 6.50
C GLY A 86 0.71 -21.66 7.78
N ARG A 87 2.05 -21.47 7.71
CA ARG A 87 2.86 -21.08 8.88
C ARG A 87 2.44 -19.73 9.45
N ILE A 88 2.21 -18.73 8.61
CA ILE A 88 1.76 -17.40 9.04
C ILE A 88 0.42 -17.51 9.78
N LEU A 89 -0.58 -18.15 9.16
CA LEU A 89 -1.92 -18.28 9.74
C LEU A 89 -1.94 -19.13 11.02
N THR A 90 -1.19 -20.23 11.04
CA THR A 90 -1.03 -21.08 12.24
C THR A 90 -0.41 -20.25 13.38
N LYS A 91 0.67 -19.52 13.11
CA LYS A 91 1.36 -18.70 14.11
C LYS A 91 0.51 -17.56 14.65
N LEU A 92 -0.28 -16.88 13.82
CA LEU A 92 -1.28 -15.91 14.26
C LEU A 92 -2.26 -16.55 15.26
N THR A 93 -2.81 -17.73 14.90
CA THR A 93 -3.79 -18.44 15.70
C THR A 93 -3.21 -18.93 17.03
N GLU A 94 -2.02 -19.56 17.02
CA GLU A 94 -1.33 -20.07 18.21
C GLU A 94 -1.02 -18.94 19.21
N ASN A 95 -0.63 -17.76 18.72
CA ASN A 95 -0.37 -16.60 19.56
C ASN A 95 -1.62 -15.74 19.82
N ARG A 96 -2.78 -16.19 19.33
CA ARG A 96 -4.06 -15.47 19.48
C ARG A 96 -4.00 -14.03 18.95
N ILE A 97 -3.24 -13.77 17.88
CA ILE A 97 -3.14 -12.48 17.23
C ILE A 97 -4.20 -12.41 16.13
N SER A 98 -5.04 -11.38 16.18
CA SER A 98 -6.03 -11.12 15.13
C SER A 98 -5.39 -10.38 13.96
N ALA A 99 -5.99 -10.49 12.77
CA ALA A 99 -5.54 -9.78 11.58
C ALA A 99 -6.71 -9.09 10.86
N ILE A 100 -6.56 -7.79 10.60
CA ILE A 100 -7.46 -6.97 9.78
C ILE A 100 -6.67 -6.47 8.59
N CYS A 101 -7.30 -6.52 7.41
CA CYS A 101 -6.73 -6.01 6.17
C CYS A 101 -7.57 -4.84 5.63
N MET A 102 -6.88 -3.79 5.16
CA MET A 102 -7.48 -2.63 4.48
C MET A 102 -6.72 -2.43 3.17
N HIS A 103 -7.21 -2.99 2.06
CA HIS A 103 -6.52 -3.09 0.78
C HIS A 103 -7.15 -2.15 -0.26
N THR A 104 -7.77 -2.64 -1.32
CA THR A 104 -8.28 -1.79 -2.41
C THR A 104 -9.35 -0.78 -1.94
N ASN A 105 -10.05 -1.06 -0.86
CA ASN A 105 -10.92 -0.06 -0.22
C ASN A 105 -10.15 1.14 0.35
N LEU A 106 -8.93 0.92 0.86
CA LEU A 106 -8.07 1.99 1.35
C LEU A 106 -7.34 2.71 0.21
N ASP A 107 -7.10 2.01 -0.93
CA ASP A 107 -6.60 2.65 -2.15
C ASP A 107 -7.59 3.65 -2.73
N ALA A 108 -8.88 3.30 -2.69
CA ALA A 108 -9.96 4.12 -3.22
C ALA A 108 -10.40 5.26 -2.28
N ALA A 109 -10.21 5.08 -0.96
CA ALA A 109 -10.69 6.01 0.06
C ALA A 109 -10.03 7.39 -0.03
N GLU A 110 -10.78 8.43 0.34
CA GLU A 110 -10.25 9.77 0.57
C GLU A 110 -9.26 9.74 1.76
N GLY A 111 -8.07 10.32 1.57
CA GLY A 111 -6.97 10.24 2.52
C GLY A 111 -6.30 8.85 2.62
N GLY A 112 -6.65 7.93 1.73
CA GLY A 112 -6.05 6.59 1.64
C GLY A 112 -4.72 6.58 0.89
N VAL A 113 -4.28 5.38 0.46
CA VAL A 113 -2.94 5.14 -0.11
C VAL A 113 -2.60 6.14 -1.21
N ASN A 114 -3.49 6.29 -2.20
CA ASN A 114 -3.21 7.11 -3.38
C ASN A 114 -3.22 8.61 -3.09
N ASP A 115 -4.04 9.07 -2.13
CA ASP A 115 -3.99 10.46 -1.68
C ASP A 115 -2.69 10.76 -0.93
N VAL A 116 -2.26 9.84 -0.05
CA VAL A 116 -1.01 9.98 0.71
C VAL A 116 0.20 9.96 -0.23
N LEU A 117 0.22 9.04 -1.20
CA LEU A 117 1.27 8.97 -2.22
C LEU A 117 1.35 10.28 -3.03
N ALA A 118 0.21 10.76 -3.53
CA ALA A 118 0.14 12.00 -4.30
C ALA A 118 0.60 13.22 -3.48
N GLN A 119 0.15 13.33 -2.23
CA GLN A 119 0.56 14.42 -1.33
C GLN A 119 2.05 14.35 -1.00
N LYS A 120 2.59 13.16 -0.80
CA LYS A 120 4.02 12.96 -0.54
C LYS A 120 4.87 13.38 -1.72
N LEU A 121 4.38 13.20 -2.95
CA LEU A 121 5.01 13.69 -4.18
C LEU A 121 4.72 15.18 -4.47
N GLY A 122 4.06 15.89 -3.57
CA GLY A 122 3.81 17.33 -3.70
C GLY A 122 2.77 17.70 -4.76
N LEU A 123 1.87 16.77 -5.09
CA LEU A 123 0.81 17.03 -6.07
C LEU A 123 -0.35 17.82 -5.45
N GLU A 124 -0.85 18.80 -6.19
CA GLU A 124 -1.98 19.65 -5.81
C GLU A 124 -3.18 19.39 -6.73
N GLY A 125 -4.40 19.75 -6.26
CA GLY A 125 -5.63 19.63 -7.05
C GLY A 125 -6.03 18.19 -7.36
N LEU A 126 -5.91 17.29 -6.36
CA LEU A 126 -6.11 15.87 -6.54
C LEU A 126 -7.52 15.52 -7.02
N THR A 127 -7.59 14.65 -8.02
CA THR A 127 -8.80 14.02 -8.52
C THR A 127 -8.56 12.51 -8.72
N PRO A 128 -9.60 11.66 -8.64
CA PRO A 128 -9.46 10.23 -8.92
C PRO A 128 -8.96 9.99 -10.37
N LEU A 129 -8.12 8.96 -10.54
CA LEU A 129 -7.67 8.50 -11.85
C LEU A 129 -8.71 7.63 -12.54
N THR A 130 -9.44 6.80 -11.77
CA THR A 130 -10.49 5.91 -12.29
C THR A 130 -11.86 6.22 -11.69
N GLU A 131 -12.93 5.66 -12.27
CA GLU A 131 -14.29 5.78 -11.75
C GLU A 131 -14.44 5.07 -10.39
N GLU A 132 -13.71 3.96 -10.19
CA GLU A 132 -13.62 3.22 -8.93
C GLU A 132 -12.76 3.93 -7.88
N LYS A 133 -12.21 5.10 -8.23
CA LYS A 133 -11.36 5.94 -7.39
C LYS A 133 -9.98 5.35 -7.07
N ILE A 134 -9.52 4.36 -7.83
CA ILE A 134 -8.15 3.87 -7.75
C ILE A 134 -7.22 4.88 -8.43
N GLY A 135 -6.10 5.16 -7.77
CA GLY A 135 -5.14 6.18 -8.23
C GLY A 135 -5.63 7.63 -8.08
N ARG A 136 -4.70 8.56 -8.24
CA ARG A 136 -4.97 10.00 -8.22
C ARG A 136 -4.25 10.70 -9.36
N ILE A 137 -4.80 11.84 -9.77
CA ILE A 137 -4.18 12.79 -10.68
C ILE A 137 -4.01 14.11 -9.94
N GLY A 138 -2.85 14.72 -10.08
CA GLY A 138 -2.60 16.05 -9.55
C GLY A 138 -1.57 16.79 -10.40
N THR A 139 -1.21 18.01 -10.00
CA THR A 139 -0.20 18.81 -10.68
C THR A 139 0.90 19.20 -9.73
N LEU A 140 2.14 19.24 -10.23
CA LEU A 140 3.23 19.90 -9.53
C LEU A 140 3.00 21.41 -9.55
N LYS A 141 3.48 22.09 -8.52
CA LYS A 141 3.42 23.56 -8.46
C LYS A 141 4.18 24.23 -9.61
N CYS A 142 5.26 23.62 -10.07
CA CYS A 142 6.04 24.04 -11.23
C CYS A 142 6.45 22.82 -12.04
N GLU A 143 6.59 22.99 -13.35
CA GLU A 143 7.18 21.96 -14.21
C GLU A 143 8.60 21.60 -13.76
N MET A 144 8.96 20.33 -13.90
CA MET A 144 10.26 19.79 -13.48
C MET A 144 10.84 18.90 -14.59
N PRO A 145 12.16 18.94 -14.87
CA PRO A 145 12.80 17.96 -15.74
C PRO A 145 12.63 16.53 -15.20
N LEU A 146 12.39 15.55 -16.09
CA LEU A 146 12.14 14.15 -15.70
C LEU A 146 13.23 13.59 -14.77
N VAL A 147 14.50 13.83 -15.08
CA VAL A 147 15.63 13.31 -14.28
C VAL A 147 15.64 13.90 -12.86
N GLU A 148 15.21 15.15 -12.70
CA GLU A 148 15.06 15.76 -11.37
C GLU A 148 13.88 15.15 -10.63
N PHE A 149 12.76 14.96 -11.32
CA PHE A 149 11.57 14.32 -10.72
C PHE A 149 11.85 12.87 -10.31
N THR A 150 12.56 12.07 -11.11
CA THR A 150 12.91 10.69 -10.71
C THR A 150 13.78 10.66 -9.45
N ARG A 151 14.73 11.59 -9.29
CA ARG A 151 15.53 11.72 -8.06
C ARG A 151 14.68 12.13 -6.87
N PHE A 152 13.76 13.05 -7.10
CA PHE A 152 12.80 13.50 -6.09
C PHE A 152 11.91 12.34 -5.60
N VAL A 153 11.40 11.50 -6.51
CA VAL A 153 10.64 10.28 -6.18
C VAL A 153 11.48 9.33 -5.33
N ILE A 154 12.73 9.05 -5.73
CA ILE A 154 13.64 8.18 -4.97
C ILE A 154 13.83 8.69 -3.54
N GLU A 155 14.10 9.98 -3.37
CA GLU A 155 14.36 10.60 -2.06
C GLU A 155 13.12 10.56 -1.17
N LEU A 156 11.95 10.94 -1.70
CA LEU A 156 10.72 11.02 -0.92
C LEU A 156 10.14 9.66 -0.53
N LEU A 157 10.23 8.68 -1.43
CA LEU A 157 9.68 7.36 -1.17
C LEU A 157 10.70 6.41 -0.54
N GLY A 158 11.99 6.77 -0.53
CA GLY A 158 13.05 5.92 0.00
C GLY A 158 13.32 4.70 -0.89
N CYS A 159 13.10 4.81 -2.21
CA CYS A 159 13.32 3.72 -3.14
C CYS A 159 14.78 3.32 -3.22
N ASN A 160 15.07 2.01 -3.33
CA ASN A 160 16.41 1.50 -3.64
C ASN A 160 16.86 1.81 -5.07
N GLY A 161 15.93 2.18 -5.93
CA GLY A 161 16.07 2.54 -7.34
C GLY A 161 14.69 2.59 -7.99
N LEU A 162 14.62 3.02 -9.24
CA LEU A 162 13.39 2.98 -10.03
C LEU A 162 13.70 2.70 -11.51
N ARG A 163 12.68 2.26 -12.26
CA ARG A 163 12.72 2.12 -13.72
C ARG A 163 11.84 3.19 -14.32
N TYR A 164 12.24 3.76 -15.46
CA TYR A 164 11.41 4.78 -16.12
C TYR A 164 11.63 4.83 -17.62
N THR A 165 10.64 5.40 -18.33
CA THR A 165 10.74 5.82 -19.74
C THR A 165 10.62 7.32 -19.86
N ASP A 166 11.18 7.87 -20.95
CA ASP A 166 11.16 9.29 -21.25
C ASP A 166 10.35 9.55 -22.54
N CYS A 167 9.25 10.28 -22.41
CA CYS A 167 8.42 10.72 -23.54
C CYS A 167 8.80 12.11 -24.07
N GLY A 168 9.87 12.72 -23.56
CA GLY A 168 10.40 14.01 -24.03
C GLY A 168 9.65 15.26 -23.53
N LYS A 169 8.78 15.13 -22.53
CA LYS A 169 8.03 16.26 -21.95
C LYS A 169 8.61 16.68 -20.59
N PRO A 170 8.37 17.89 -20.09
CA PRO A 170 8.54 18.19 -18.67
C PRO A 170 7.47 17.48 -17.84
N VAL A 171 7.77 17.20 -16.57
CA VAL A 171 6.83 16.64 -15.61
C VAL A 171 6.02 17.75 -14.96
N HIS A 172 4.70 17.68 -15.07
CA HIS A 172 3.78 18.65 -14.47
C HIS A 172 2.47 18.01 -14.01
N ARG A 173 1.75 17.32 -14.91
CA ARG A 173 0.48 16.66 -14.63
C ARG A 173 0.72 15.17 -14.41
N VAL A 174 0.72 14.77 -13.15
CA VAL A 174 1.15 13.45 -12.72
C VAL A 174 -0.04 12.61 -12.28
N ALA A 175 -0.13 11.40 -12.81
CA ALA A 175 -0.95 10.34 -12.24
C ALA A 175 -0.10 9.53 -11.25
N VAL A 176 -0.72 9.04 -10.17
CA VAL A 176 -0.12 8.10 -9.22
C VAL A 176 -1.05 6.91 -8.98
N GLY A 177 -0.46 5.74 -8.81
CA GLY A 177 -1.14 4.53 -8.39
C GLY A 177 -0.20 3.69 -7.53
N GLY A 178 -0.50 3.54 -6.24
CA GLY A 178 0.26 2.68 -5.33
C GLY A 178 0.17 1.22 -5.79
N GLY A 179 1.28 0.48 -5.62
CA GLY A 179 1.35 -0.90 -6.05
C GLY A 179 1.23 -1.09 -7.57
N ALA A 180 0.67 -2.21 -7.99
CA ALA A 180 0.61 -2.68 -9.38
C ALA A 180 -0.55 -2.05 -10.16
N CYS A 181 -0.45 -0.77 -10.52
CA CYS A 181 -1.47 -0.03 -11.25
C CYS A 181 -1.21 0.11 -12.77
N GLY A 182 -0.37 -0.75 -13.36
CA GLY A 182 -0.04 -0.70 -14.80
C GLY A 182 -1.26 -0.78 -15.74
N ASP A 183 -2.32 -1.44 -15.32
CA ASP A 183 -3.55 -1.56 -16.12
C ASP A 183 -4.30 -0.22 -16.27
N TYR A 184 -3.96 0.82 -15.50
CA TYR A 184 -4.54 2.17 -15.58
C TYR A 184 -3.72 3.16 -16.42
N ILE A 185 -2.69 2.71 -17.14
CA ILE A 185 -1.94 3.53 -18.10
C ILE A 185 -2.86 4.22 -19.13
N PRO A 186 -3.86 3.54 -19.74
CA PRO A 186 -4.76 4.19 -20.67
C PRO A 186 -5.57 5.34 -20.07
N GLN A 187 -5.97 5.23 -18.81
CA GLN A 187 -6.71 6.28 -18.09
C GLN A 187 -5.81 7.51 -17.84
N ALA A 188 -4.53 7.29 -17.47
CA ALA A 188 -3.57 8.37 -17.28
C ALA A 188 -3.31 9.13 -18.60
N ILE A 189 -3.20 8.41 -19.73
CA ILE A 189 -3.07 9.01 -21.07
C ILE A 189 -4.34 9.81 -21.41
N ALA A 190 -5.52 9.20 -21.25
CA ALA A 190 -6.80 9.84 -21.56
C ALA A 190 -7.05 11.10 -20.73
N ALA A 191 -6.55 11.12 -19.48
CA ALA A 191 -6.60 12.28 -18.60
C ALA A 191 -5.58 13.38 -18.95
N GLY A 192 -4.71 13.16 -19.96
CA GLY A 192 -3.70 14.11 -20.40
C GLY A 192 -2.55 14.28 -19.41
N CYS A 193 -2.23 13.22 -18.63
CA CYS A 193 -1.04 13.23 -17.80
C CYS A 193 0.22 13.15 -18.66
N ASP A 194 1.30 13.76 -18.19
CA ASP A 194 2.63 13.61 -18.78
C ASP A 194 3.45 12.53 -18.10
N THR A 195 3.06 12.13 -16.87
CA THR A 195 3.79 11.19 -16.03
C THR A 195 2.82 10.27 -15.26
N PHE A 196 3.19 8.99 -15.13
CA PHE A 196 2.51 8.05 -14.25
C PHE A 196 3.51 7.36 -13.33
N VAL A 197 3.35 7.55 -12.02
CA VAL A 197 4.15 6.89 -10.97
C VAL A 197 3.35 5.72 -10.39
N THR A 198 3.90 4.51 -10.50
CA THR A 198 3.29 3.26 -10.03
C THR A 198 4.36 2.20 -9.77
N SER A 199 4.01 0.92 -9.77
CA SER A 199 4.95 -0.19 -9.66
C SER A 199 4.58 -1.42 -10.49
N ASP A 200 5.46 -2.43 -10.47
CA ASP A 200 5.28 -3.76 -11.09
C ASP A 200 4.96 -3.72 -12.58
N LEU A 201 5.49 -2.72 -13.26
CA LEU A 201 5.30 -2.56 -14.69
C LEU A 201 6.03 -3.65 -15.48
N ARG A 202 5.34 -4.22 -16.46
CA ARG A 202 5.88 -5.23 -17.36
C ARG A 202 6.71 -4.58 -18.48
N TYR A 203 7.58 -5.36 -19.11
CA TYR A 203 8.42 -4.89 -20.22
C TYR A 203 7.61 -4.18 -21.33
N HIS A 204 6.45 -4.74 -21.72
CA HIS A 204 5.62 -4.19 -22.78
C HIS A 204 4.91 -2.89 -22.35
N ASP A 205 4.61 -2.72 -21.05
CA ASP A 205 4.06 -1.46 -20.57
C ASP A 205 5.02 -0.30 -20.86
N PHE A 206 6.33 -0.51 -20.64
CA PHE A 206 7.37 0.47 -20.98
C PHE A 206 7.62 0.64 -22.47
N LEU A 207 7.59 -0.48 -23.23
CA LEU A 207 7.89 -0.45 -24.66
C LEU A 207 6.80 0.23 -25.49
N ASP A 208 5.54 -0.04 -25.14
CA ASP A 208 4.38 0.36 -25.93
C ASP A 208 3.83 1.73 -25.53
N THR A 209 4.22 2.27 -24.36
CA THR A 209 3.78 3.59 -23.89
C THR A 209 4.79 4.66 -24.26
N THR A 210 4.41 5.54 -25.20
CA THR A 210 5.26 6.64 -25.70
C THR A 210 4.70 8.02 -25.38
N GLU A 211 3.45 8.11 -24.91
CA GLU A 211 2.72 9.37 -24.71
C GLU A 211 2.98 10.03 -23.36
N LEU A 212 3.40 9.26 -22.36
CA LEU A 212 3.73 9.75 -21.01
C LEU A 212 4.97 9.06 -20.45
N HIS A 213 5.61 9.67 -19.46
CA HIS A 213 6.64 9.01 -18.67
C HIS A 213 6.03 7.95 -17.78
N LEU A 214 6.54 6.72 -17.86
CA LEU A 214 6.25 5.69 -16.86
C LEU A 214 7.37 5.69 -15.83
N ILE A 215 7.02 5.68 -14.56
CA ILE A 215 7.95 5.55 -13.43
C ILE A 215 7.49 4.39 -12.56
N ASP A 216 8.26 3.32 -12.55
CA ASP A 216 8.10 2.19 -11.63
C ASP A 216 8.99 2.42 -10.41
N ALA A 217 8.38 2.88 -9.34
CA ALA A 217 9.07 3.26 -8.11
C ALA A 217 9.13 2.14 -7.06
N GLY A 218 8.64 0.94 -7.41
CA GLY A 218 8.56 -0.22 -6.54
C GLY A 218 7.27 -0.30 -5.74
N HIS A 219 6.83 -1.53 -5.47
CA HIS A 219 5.56 -1.80 -4.78
C HIS A 219 5.57 -1.26 -3.35
N PHE A 220 6.52 -1.74 -2.56
CA PHE A 220 6.67 -1.33 -1.16
C PHE A 220 6.76 0.19 -0.99
N PRO A 221 7.64 0.94 -1.70
CA PRO A 221 7.76 2.38 -1.51
C PRO A 221 6.50 3.18 -1.86
N THR A 222 5.70 2.69 -2.81
CA THR A 222 4.48 3.38 -3.24
C THR A 222 3.28 3.15 -2.32
N GLU A 223 3.29 2.11 -1.50
CA GLU A 223 2.18 1.75 -0.61
C GLU A 223 2.50 1.83 0.88
N ASP A 224 3.76 1.60 1.31
CA ASP A 224 4.14 1.72 2.72
C ASP A 224 3.90 3.13 3.28
N VAL A 225 3.76 4.11 2.42
CA VAL A 225 3.37 5.49 2.75
C VAL A 225 2.10 5.57 3.59
N ILE A 226 1.20 4.55 3.52
CA ILE A 226 -0.05 4.52 4.27
C ILE A 226 0.13 4.03 5.72
N CYS A 227 1.22 3.32 6.04
CA CYS A 227 1.37 2.71 7.36
C CYS A 227 1.41 3.75 8.50
N GLU A 228 2.14 4.85 8.34
CA GLU A 228 2.16 5.93 9.33
C GLU A 228 0.81 6.65 9.49
N PRO A 229 0.08 7.03 8.41
CA PRO A 229 -1.30 7.50 8.52
C PRO A 229 -2.25 6.53 9.23
N LEU A 230 -2.13 5.21 8.99
CA LEU A 230 -2.89 4.17 9.70
C LEU A 230 -2.59 4.19 11.21
N VAL A 231 -1.30 4.23 11.59
CA VAL A 231 -0.89 4.37 13.00
C VAL A 231 -1.51 5.60 13.62
N ALA A 232 -1.38 6.76 12.96
CA ALA A 232 -1.91 8.03 13.47
C ALA A 232 -3.45 8.02 13.58
N TYR A 233 -4.15 7.41 12.62
CA TYR A 233 -5.60 7.27 12.64
C TYR A 233 -6.07 6.40 13.80
N LEU A 234 -5.48 5.21 13.95
CA LEU A 234 -5.82 4.27 15.01
C LEU A 234 -5.46 4.81 16.40
N GLN A 235 -4.31 5.48 16.55
CA GLN A 235 -3.91 6.08 17.83
C GLN A 235 -4.86 7.22 18.25
N ARG A 236 -5.37 8.01 17.30
CA ARG A 236 -6.41 9.03 17.60
C ARG A 236 -7.75 8.39 17.97
N ALA A 237 -8.15 7.33 17.27
CA ALA A 237 -9.41 6.64 17.50
C ALA A 237 -9.42 5.88 18.85
N PHE A 238 -8.27 5.33 19.23
CA PHE A 238 -8.09 4.48 20.41
C PHE A 238 -6.92 4.96 21.29
N PRO A 239 -7.07 6.09 22.00
CA PRO A 239 -5.96 6.70 22.75
C PRO A 239 -5.36 5.82 23.87
N THR A 240 -6.10 4.82 24.32
CA THR A 240 -5.64 3.89 25.37
C THR A 240 -4.91 2.66 24.82
N ALA A 241 -4.97 2.43 23.51
CA ALA A 241 -4.20 1.37 22.85
C ALA A 241 -2.80 1.87 22.51
N ILE A 242 -1.84 0.96 22.46
CA ILE A 242 -0.51 1.21 21.88
C ILE A 242 -0.59 0.82 20.41
N VAL A 243 -0.34 1.77 19.52
CA VAL A 243 -0.32 1.54 18.07
C VAL A 243 1.07 1.82 17.54
N MET A 244 1.66 0.87 16.82
CA MET A 244 3.02 0.98 16.29
C MET A 244 3.08 0.46 14.86
N LYS A 245 3.94 1.07 14.02
CA LYS A 245 4.37 0.47 12.76
C LYS A 245 5.38 -0.64 13.04
N THR A 246 5.34 -1.71 12.27
CA THR A 246 6.30 -2.82 12.35
C THR A 246 7.73 -2.35 12.01
N ALA A 247 8.72 -2.91 12.71
CA ALA A 247 10.13 -2.79 12.35
C ALA A 247 10.64 -4.03 11.57
N ALA A 248 9.87 -5.12 11.55
CA ALA A 248 10.26 -6.35 10.85
C ALA A 248 10.02 -6.31 9.34
N HIS A 249 9.27 -5.31 8.85
CA HIS A 249 8.98 -5.08 7.44
C HIS A 249 8.90 -3.57 7.19
N ASP A 250 10.06 -2.92 7.18
CA ASP A 250 10.25 -1.47 7.13
C ASP A 250 11.00 -0.99 5.89
N CYS A 251 11.34 -1.89 4.97
CA CYS A 251 12.09 -1.59 3.74
C CYS A 251 11.72 -2.53 2.60
N GLU A 252 11.95 -2.03 1.39
CA GLU A 252 11.80 -2.78 0.14
C GLU A 252 12.70 -4.03 0.12
N ALA A 253 12.11 -5.17 -0.26
CA ALA A 253 12.84 -6.43 -0.38
C ALA A 253 13.74 -6.49 -1.64
N ILE A 254 13.40 -5.70 -2.67
CA ILE A 254 14.11 -5.67 -3.95
C ILE A 254 15.36 -4.82 -3.83
N GLN A 255 16.49 -5.36 -4.27
CA GLN A 255 17.77 -4.66 -4.36
C GLN A 255 18.16 -4.46 -5.81
N TYR A 256 18.81 -3.35 -6.13
CA TYR A 256 19.26 -3.02 -7.48
C TYR A 256 20.78 -3.14 -7.59
N CYS A 257 21.24 -3.85 -8.61
CA CYS A 257 22.64 -3.84 -9.02
C CYS A 257 22.73 -3.20 -10.42
N ILE A 258 23.33 -2.03 -10.50
CA ILE A 258 23.48 -1.29 -11.76
C ILE A 258 24.91 -1.34 -12.24
N LYS A 259 25.08 -1.37 -13.58
CA LYS A 259 26.41 -1.27 -14.19
C LYS A 259 26.96 0.13 -13.97
N GLU A 260 28.13 0.23 -13.33
CA GLU A 260 28.88 1.49 -13.28
C GLU A 260 29.25 1.92 -14.71
N LYS A 261 29.08 3.20 -15.01
CA LYS A 261 29.39 3.78 -16.34
C LYS A 261 30.87 4.12 -16.45
#